data_af3b53ab840ed9fc74426709dfa3c08e
#
_entry.id   af3b53ab840ed9fc74426709dfa3c08e
#
_cell.length_a   1.000
_cell.length_b   1.000
_cell.length_c   1.000
_cell.angle_alpha   90.00
_cell.angle_beta   90.00
_cell.angle_gamma   90.00
#
_symmetry.space_group_name_H-M   'P 1'
#
loop_
_entity.id
_entity.type
_entity.pdbx_description
1 polymer ?
#
loop_
_entity_poly.entity_id
_entity_poly.type
_entity_poly.pdbx_seq_one_letter_code
_entity_poly.pdbx_strand_id
1 'polypeptide(L)'
;MTLKTLRNIILLLIATSLFWLPAGCQPDDLPQTTIGEPSFELNVNVLGRTQTVSLDDRGRLIVDVSLASPDGTVSLLIDRGTQLLDKDKKPLQSIRLTVDDSLPLPPENTQIMGAVYELSPEGSVATPLLRLTLSYNPEELPKGVAESNVYIAPYDEGAGWGKWSYKNVDADKNRVTTQVSSFGRFAVLAPLAPVPAQAAPAVPASSSKTVSLKEALSNGKPILAEFGASTCIPCKEMKPILENLAVEYEGKLNVVIVEVYEQMELTRYYKIMTIPTQIVFDSNGKEITRHIGLWPKAQIVTQLKKMGIE
;
A
#
# COMPACT_ATOMS: atom_id res chain seq x y z
N MET A 1 20.67 -46.79 -64.65
CA MET A 1 19.70 -45.71 -64.41
C MET A 1 19.77 -45.36 -62.93
N THR A 2 20.31 -44.23 -62.69
CA THR A 2 20.87 -43.86 -61.38
C THR A 2 19.83 -43.24 -60.43
N LEU A 3 19.96 -43.54 -59.18
CA LEU A 3 19.16 -43.23 -57.99
C LEU A 3 18.91 -41.72 -57.74
N LYS A 4 19.13 -40.83 -58.68
CA LYS A 4 19.01 -39.38 -58.58
C LYS A 4 17.68 -38.75 -59.08
N THR A 5 16.81 -39.57 -59.71
CA THR A 5 15.57 -39.06 -60.32
C THR A 5 14.31 -39.29 -59.44
N LEU A 6 14.46 -39.93 -58.28
CA LEU A 6 13.33 -40.19 -57.36
C LEU A 6 13.21 -39.21 -56.20
N ARG A 7 14.14 -38.24 -56.10
CA ARG A 7 14.17 -37.26 -54.97
C ARG A 7 13.48 -35.94 -55.22
N ASN A 8 13.06 -35.67 -56.45
CA ASN A 8 12.44 -34.39 -56.87
C ASN A 8 10.92 -34.46 -57.13
N ILE A 9 10.25 -35.57 -56.81
CA ILE A 9 8.79 -35.70 -57.02
C ILE A 9 8.01 -35.71 -55.71
N ILE A 10 8.68 -35.74 -54.51
CA ILE A 10 7.99 -35.73 -53.21
C ILE A 10 7.88 -34.33 -52.58
N LEU A 11 8.35 -33.30 -53.28
CA LEU A 11 8.39 -31.92 -52.74
C LEU A 11 7.32 -30.98 -53.31
N LEU A 12 6.26 -31.48 -53.95
CA LEU A 12 5.27 -30.60 -54.58
C LEU A 12 3.80 -30.92 -54.28
N LEU A 13 3.50 -31.55 -53.15
CA LEU A 13 2.11 -31.80 -52.72
C LEU A 13 1.83 -31.57 -51.23
N ILE A 14 2.51 -30.57 -50.60
CA ILE A 14 2.10 -30.05 -49.29
C ILE A 14 1.99 -28.53 -49.39
N ALA A 15 1.02 -28.07 -50.12
CA ALA A 15 0.54 -26.69 -50.06
C ALA A 15 -0.91 -26.67 -50.46
N THR A 16 -1.78 -26.45 -49.52
CA THR A 16 -3.16 -25.97 -49.50
C THR A 16 -4.07 -26.86 -48.67
N SER A 17 -3.93 -26.73 -47.38
CA SER A 17 -5.08 -26.79 -46.48
C SER A 17 -4.95 -25.64 -45.49
N LEU A 18 -5.39 -24.46 -45.92
CA LEU A 18 -5.72 -23.37 -44.98
C LEU A 18 -6.92 -23.85 -44.16
N PHE A 19 -6.64 -24.39 -42.99
CA PHE A 19 -7.64 -24.51 -41.93
C PHE A 19 -7.91 -23.09 -41.39
N TRP A 20 -9.03 -22.56 -41.77
CA TRP A 20 -9.65 -21.42 -41.09
C TRP A 20 -10.06 -21.88 -39.70
N LEU A 21 -9.21 -21.66 -38.69
CA LEU A 21 -9.61 -21.71 -37.30
C LEU A 21 -10.35 -20.42 -37.01
N PRO A 22 -11.56 -20.48 -36.41
CA PRO A 22 -12.24 -19.29 -35.94
C PRO A 22 -11.36 -18.64 -34.86
N ALA A 23 -11.27 -17.32 -34.93
CA ALA A 23 -10.60 -16.50 -33.90
C ALA A 23 -11.17 -16.84 -32.54
N GLY A 24 -10.50 -17.75 -31.83
CA GLY A 24 -10.72 -17.96 -30.40
C GLY A 24 -10.26 -16.70 -29.69
N CYS A 25 -11.11 -16.16 -28.82
CA CYS A 25 -10.77 -15.11 -27.91
C CYS A 25 -9.42 -15.42 -27.27
N GLN A 26 -8.42 -14.59 -27.53
CA GLN A 26 -7.20 -14.58 -26.74
C GLN A 26 -7.60 -14.15 -25.32
N PRO A 27 -7.09 -14.84 -24.28
CA PRO A 27 -7.31 -14.38 -22.92
C PRO A 27 -6.71 -12.99 -22.81
N ASP A 28 -7.55 -12.09 -22.42
CA ASP A 28 -7.42 -10.67 -22.24
C ASP A 28 -6.00 -10.19 -21.97
N ASP A 29 -5.59 -9.21 -22.74
CA ASP A 29 -4.53 -8.26 -22.44
C ASP A 29 -4.82 -7.57 -21.10
N LEU A 30 -4.42 -8.22 -20.01
CA LEU A 30 -4.07 -7.47 -18.82
C LEU A 30 -2.99 -6.48 -19.27
N PRO A 31 -3.09 -5.18 -18.95
CA PRO A 31 -2.04 -4.25 -19.27
C PRO A 31 -0.78 -4.72 -18.52
N GLN A 32 0.02 -5.51 -19.21
CA GLN A 32 1.37 -5.80 -18.74
C GLN A 32 2.06 -4.45 -18.72
N THR A 33 2.43 -4.02 -17.53
CA THR A 33 3.30 -2.86 -17.36
C THR A 33 4.62 -3.22 -18.01
N THR A 34 4.73 -3.00 -19.31
CA THR A 34 5.94 -3.28 -20.07
C THR A 34 7.02 -2.37 -19.51
N ILE A 35 7.97 -2.97 -18.80
CA ILE A 35 9.15 -2.26 -18.32
C ILE A 35 10.04 -2.07 -19.55
N GLY A 36 10.45 -0.82 -19.81
CA GLY A 36 11.26 -0.43 -20.95
C GLY A 36 12.70 -0.97 -20.85
N GLU A 37 13.48 -0.72 -21.90
CA GLU A 37 14.91 -0.99 -21.90
C GLU A 37 15.66 -0.09 -20.91
N PRO A 38 16.82 -0.52 -20.37
CA PRO A 38 17.65 0.30 -19.47
C PRO A 38 18.04 1.62 -20.13
N SER A 39 17.73 2.74 -19.48
CA SER A 39 18.00 4.09 -20.00
C SER A 39 18.75 4.97 -19.02
N PHE A 40 18.62 4.72 -17.72
CA PHE A 40 19.25 5.49 -16.66
C PHE A 40 19.87 4.55 -15.62
N GLU A 41 20.97 5.00 -14.99
CA GLU A 41 21.53 4.34 -13.82
C GLU A 41 21.05 5.01 -12.54
N LEU A 42 20.69 4.20 -11.56
CA LEU A 42 20.32 4.62 -10.23
C LEU A 42 21.32 4.06 -9.21
N ASN A 43 21.98 4.94 -8.48
CA ASN A 43 22.83 4.55 -7.36
C ASN A 43 22.02 4.58 -6.05
N VAL A 44 21.88 3.45 -5.39
CA VAL A 44 21.19 3.32 -4.10
C VAL A 44 22.23 3.14 -3.01
N ASN A 45 22.21 4.00 -1.99
CA ASN A 45 23.08 3.94 -0.82
C ASN A 45 22.25 3.88 0.46
N VAL A 46 22.47 2.85 1.26
CA VAL A 46 21.86 2.68 2.58
C VAL A 46 22.97 2.62 3.62
N LEU A 47 23.19 3.73 4.33
CA LEU A 47 24.19 3.87 5.38
C LEU A 47 25.58 3.36 4.95
N GLY A 48 26.03 3.73 3.74
CA GLY A 48 27.34 3.35 3.22
C GLY A 48 27.37 2.08 2.36
N ARG A 49 26.36 1.21 2.42
CA ARG A 49 26.23 0.12 1.46
C ARG A 49 25.59 0.63 0.18
N THR A 50 26.20 0.34 -0.95
CA THR A 50 25.78 0.83 -2.27
C THR A 50 25.40 -0.30 -3.22
N GLN A 51 24.42 -0.02 -4.08
CA GLN A 51 24.03 -0.86 -5.19
C GLN A 51 23.67 0.04 -6.38
N THR A 52 24.19 -0.26 -7.57
CA THR A 52 23.78 0.41 -8.80
C THR A 52 22.83 -0.49 -9.56
N VAL A 53 21.72 0.09 -10.01
CA VAL A 53 20.66 -0.59 -10.77
C VAL A 53 20.22 0.30 -11.92
N SER A 54 19.49 -0.27 -12.89
CA SER A 54 19.02 0.49 -14.03
C SER A 54 17.52 0.81 -13.92
N LEU A 55 17.15 1.97 -14.47
CA LEU A 55 15.80 2.43 -14.70
C LEU A 55 15.51 2.44 -16.21
N ASP A 56 14.25 2.29 -16.56
CA ASP A 56 13.79 2.54 -17.94
C ASP A 56 13.67 4.05 -18.25
N ASP A 57 13.25 4.37 -19.46
CA ASP A 57 13.06 5.75 -19.97
C ASP A 57 12.03 6.57 -19.16
N ARG A 58 11.18 5.91 -18.39
CA ARG A 58 10.16 6.53 -17.52
C ARG A 58 10.57 6.58 -16.04
N GLY A 59 11.79 6.19 -15.73
CA GLY A 59 12.31 6.14 -14.36
C GLY A 59 11.76 4.96 -13.55
N ARG A 60 11.37 3.84 -14.20
CA ARG A 60 10.91 2.64 -13.50
C ARG A 60 12.04 1.64 -13.33
N LEU A 61 12.13 1.06 -12.14
CA LEU A 61 13.08 0.00 -11.84
C LEU A 61 12.85 -1.23 -12.74
N ILE A 62 13.92 -1.73 -13.34
CA ILE A 62 13.88 -2.95 -14.16
C ILE A 62 14.18 -4.23 -13.38
N VAL A 63 14.68 -4.10 -12.14
CA VAL A 63 14.93 -5.19 -11.18
C VAL A 63 14.49 -4.78 -9.78
N ASP A 64 14.27 -5.75 -8.89
CA ASP A 64 14.02 -5.45 -7.48
C ASP A 64 15.30 -4.95 -6.80
N VAL A 65 15.16 -4.00 -5.89
CA VAL A 65 16.23 -3.56 -4.98
C VAL A 65 15.92 -4.02 -3.57
N SER A 66 16.83 -4.76 -2.97
CA SER A 66 16.77 -5.15 -1.56
C SER A 66 18.13 -4.85 -0.93
N LEU A 67 18.23 -3.73 -0.25
CA LEU A 67 19.48 -3.23 0.30
C LEU A 67 19.34 -2.94 1.79
N ALA A 68 20.17 -3.59 2.61
CA ALA A 68 20.25 -3.34 4.04
C ALA A 68 21.56 -2.61 4.37
N SER A 69 21.54 -1.83 5.46
CA SER A 69 22.75 -1.21 6.02
C SER A 69 23.79 -2.26 6.42
N PRO A 70 25.07 -1.91 6.54
CA PRO A 70 26.12 -2.84 6.96
C PRO A 70 25.86 -3.55 8.29
N ASP A 71 25.23 -2.87 9.24
CA ASP A 71 24.84 -3.38 10.55
C ASP A 71 23.47 -4.07 10.57
N GLY A 72 22.74 -4.03 9.46
CA GLY A 72 21.43 -4.65 9.32
C GLY A 72 20.28 -3.92 10.04
N THR A 73 20.53 -2.74 10.61
CA THR A 73 19.51 -1.98 11.37
C THR A 73 18.47 -1.31 10.49
N VAL A 74 18.83 -1.04 9.23
CA VAL A 74 17.98 -0.36 8.25
C VAL A 74 17.93 -1.17 6.97
N SER A 75 16.76 -1.28 6.33
CA SER A 75 16.65 -1.85 5.00
C SER A 75 15.63 -1.12 4.14
N LEU A 76 15.95 -1.06 2.85
CA LEU A 76 15.13 -0.49 1.79
C LEU A 76 14.80 -1.57 0.77
N LEU A 77 13.52 -1.74 0.50
CA LEU A 77 13.03 -2.65 -0.52
C LEU A 77 12.18 -1.89 -1.53
N ILE A 78 12.57 -1.97 -2.80
CA ILE A 78 11.90 -1.30 -3.90
C ILE A 78 11.62 -2.35 -4.98
N ASP A 79 10.34 -2.57 -5.25
CA ASP A 79 9.92 -3.59 -6.19
C ASP A 79 10.18 -3.15 -7.64
N ARG A 80 10.48 -4.09 -8.50
CA ARG A 80 10.53 -3.90 -9.95
C ARG A 80 9.28 -3.18 -10.46
N GLY A 81 9.45 -2.26 -11.38
CA GLY A 81 8.37 -1.45 -11.95
C GLY A 81 8.03 -0.21 -11.13
N THR A 82 8.59 -0.05 -9.92
CA THR A 82 8.45 1.19 -9.16
C THR A 82 9.07 2.35 -9.95
N GLN A 83 8.27 3.36 -10.22
CA GLN A 83 8.71 4.61 -10.82
C GLN A 83 9.28 5.51 -9.73
N LEU A 84 10.48 6.02 -9.97
CA LEU A 84 11.25 6.86 -9.05
C LEU A 84 11.55 8.19 -9.71
N LEU A 85 10.92 9.25 -9.22
CA LEU A 85 11.02 10.59 -9.80
C LEU A 85 11.45 11.60 -8.73
N ASP A 86 12.25 12.58 -9.16
CA ASP A 86 12.58 13.74 -8.34
C ASP A 86 11.39 14.75 -8.29
N LYS A 87 11.56 15.84 -7.55
CA LYS A 87 10.59 16.94 -7.45
C LYS A 87 10.24 17.58 -8.79
N ASP A 88 11.14 17.49 -9.78
CA ASP A 88 10.97 18.04 -11.13
C ASP A 88 10.39 16.98 -12.11
N LYS A 89 9.95 15.82 -11.57
CA LYS A 89 9.40 14.67 -12.31
C LYS A 89 10.39 14.02 -13.29
N LYS A 90 11.69 14.12 -13.01
CA LYS A 90 12.73 13.42 -13.75
C LYS A 90 13.12 12.12 -13.08
N PRO A 91 13.58 11.10 -13.82
CA PRO A 91 14.11 9.87 -13.24
C PRO A 91 15.23 10.14 -12.24
N LEU A 92 15.17 9.48 -11.07
CA LEU A 92 16.20 9.61 -10.05
C LEU A 92 17.54 9.02 -10.54
N GLN A 93 18.63 9.67 -10.20
CA GLN A 93 19.99 9.17 -10.43
C GLN A 93 20.61 8.58 -9.15
N SER A 94 20.11 8.98 -7.99
CA SER A 94 20.56 8.44 -6.72
C SER A 94 19.47 8.42 -5.67
N ILE A 95 19.53 7.41 -4.80
CA ILE A 95 18.79 7.33 -3.55
C ILE A 95 19.84 7.19 -2.45
N ARG A 96 19.73 8.00 -1.41
CA ARG A 96 20.62 7.93 -0.27
C ARG A 96 19.81 7.93 1.01
N LEU A 97 20.09 6.98 1.88
CA LEU A 97 19.55 6.93 3.23
C LEU A 97 20.71 7.10 4.21
N THR A 98 20.64 8.15 5.00
CA THR A 98 21.67 8.56 5.97
C THR A 98 21.05 8.80 7.35
N VAL A 99 21.87 8.80 8.39
CA VAL A 99 21.46 9.30 9.69
C VAL A 99 21.39 10.83 9.61
N ASP A 100 20.34 11.41 10.13
CA ASP A 100 20.18 12.86 10.31
C ASP A 100 20.48 13.20 11.76
N ASP A 101 21.52 13.98 11.97
CA ASP A 101 21.94 14.44 13.30
C ASP A 101 21.07 15.58 13.86
N SER A 102 20.22 16.20 13.03
CA SER A 102 19.20 17.14 13.46
C SER A 102 18.04 16.38 14.10
N LEU A 103 18.01 16.28 15.43
CA LEU A 103 16.96 15.59 16.15
C LEU A 103 15.74 16.50 16.33
N PRO A 104 14.72 16.46 15.44
CA PRO A 104 13.49 17.20 15.66
C PRO A 104 12.81 16.72 16.94
N LEU A 105 12.21 17.64 17.69
CA LEU A 105 11.47 17.25 18.89
C LEU A 105 10.35 16.26 18.53
N PRO A 106 10.22 15.15 19.30
CA PRO A 106 9.14 14.21 19.06
C PRO A 106 7.77 14.85 19.32
N PRO A 107 6.67 14.32 18.77
CA PRO A 107 5.33 14.75 19.13
C PRO A 107 5.08 14.62 20.62
N GLU A 108 4.13 15.40 21.16
CA GLU A 108 3.71 15.27 22.56
C GLU A 108 3.35 13.81 22.91
N ASN A 109 3.74 13.38 24.10
CA ASN A 109 3.52 12.02 24.61
C ASN A 109 4.13 10.90 23.74
N THR A 110 5.19 11.20 23.00
CA THR A 110 5.98 10.20 22.26
C THR A 110 7.47 10.39 22.49
N GLN A 111 8.26 9.39 22.17
CA GLN A 111 9.71 9.48 22.10
C GLN A 111 10.24 8.87 20.80
N ILE A 112 11.37 9.37 20.33
CA ILE A 112 12.12 8.78 19.23
C ILE A 112 12.88 7.58 19.76
N MET A 113 12.78 6.45 19.07
CA MET A 113 13.47 5.20 19.36
C MET A 113 14.67 5.06 18.43
N GLY A 114 15.84 5.46 18.90
CA GLY A 114 17.08 5.43 18.10
C GLY A 114 17.27 6.69 17.24
N ALA A 115 17.73 6.54 16.00
CA ALA A 115 18.12 7.64 15.13
C ALA A 115 16.98 8.16 14.25
N VAL A 116 17.14 9.39 13.78
CA VAL A 116 16.38 9.94 12.64
C VAL A 116 17.14 9.61 11.36
N TYR A 117 16.42 9.22 10.33
CA TYR A 117 16.99 8.89 9.04
C TYR A 117 16.44 9.81 7.96
N GLU A 118 17.31 10.23 7.03
CA GLU A 118 16.93 11.00 5.86
C GLU A 118 17.03 10.12 4.60
N LEU A 119 15.92 10.01 3.90
CA LEU A 119 15.86 9.42 2.56
C LEU A 119 15.86 10.56 1.54
N SER A 120 16.94 10.67 0.80
CA SER A 120 17.16 11.77 -0.15
C SER A 120 17.29 11.27 -1.60
N PRO A 121 17.02 12.14 -2.61
CA PRO A 121 16.70 13.58 -2.52
C PRO A 121 15.31 13.83 -1.94
N GLU A 122 15.21 14.80 -1.02
CA GLU A 122 13.94 15.20 -0.43
C GLU A 122 12.93 15.65 -1.51
N GLY A 123 11.64 15.32 -1.28
CA GLY A 123 10.57 15.62 -2.22
C GLY A 123 10.49 14.70 -3.44
N SER A 124 11.38 13.71 -3.54
CA SER A 124 11.26 12.63 -4.53
C SER A 124 10.10 11.72 -4.20
N VAL A 125 9.56 11.03 -5.22
CA VAL A 125 8.39 10.15 -5.08
C VAL A 125 8.66 8.77 -5.65
N ALA A 126 8.05 7.77 -5.02
CA ALA A 126 8.04 6.38 -5.47
C ALA A 126 6.59 5.92 -5.73
N THR A 127 6.35 5.32 -6.90
CA THR A 127 5.05 4.79 -7.30
C THR A 127 5.21 3.45 -8.02
N PRO A 128 4.71 2.32 -7.50
CA PRO A 128 4.12 2.17 -6.17
C PRO A 128 5.09 2.44 -5.01
N LEU A 129 4.56 2.37 -3.78
CA LEU A 129 5.28 2.64 -2.54
C LEU A 129 6.49 1.71 -2.35
N LEU A 130 7.60 2.24 -1.89
CA LEU A 130 8.72 1.43 -1.41
C LEU A 130 8.53 1.02 0.06
N ARG A 131 9.29 0.03 0.53
CA ARG A 131 9.26 -0.42 1.92
C ARG A 131 10.53 -0.01 2.65
N LEU A 132 10.35 0.72 3.75
CA LEU A 132 11.41 1.11 4.68
C LEU A 132 11.26 0.31 5.96
N THR A 133 12.31 -0.38 6.37
CA THR A 133 12.38 -1.10 7.64
C THR A 133 13.46 -0.49 8.51
N LEU A 134 13.11 -0.17 9.75
CA LEU A 134 14.01 0.36 10.76
C LEU A 134 13.99 -0.56 11.98
N SER A 135 15.16 -0.80 12.59
CA SER A 135 15.26 -1.48 13.87
C SER A 135 15.10 -0.47 15.03
N TYR A 136 14.65 -0.95 16.17
CA TYR A 136 14.58 -0.21 17.42
C TYR A 136 15.16 -1.03 18.55
N ASN A 137 15.56 -0.36 19.63
CA ASN A 137 16.01 -1.04 20.84
C ASN A 137 14.83 -1.26 21.79
N PRO A 138 14.39 -2.50 22.08
CA PRO A 138 13.27 -2.76 22.97
C PRO A 138 13.53 -2.32 24.42
N GLU A 139 14.80 -2.19 24.85
CA GLU A 139 15.14 -1.69 26.18
C GLU A 139 14.82 -0.19 26.37
N GLU A 140 14.70 0.55 25.26
CA GLU A 140 14.34 1.96 25.26
C GLU A 140 12.81 2.18 25.26
N LEU A 141 12.01 1.12 25.17
CA LEU A 141 10.55 1.23 25.20
C LEU A 141 10.07 1.80 26.56
N PRO A 142 9.18 2.79 26.54
CA PRO A 142 8.57 3.30 27.75
C PRO A 142 7.84 2.20 28.53
N LYS A 143 7.93 2.24 29.85
CA LYS A 143 7.29 1.22 30.70
C LYS A 143 5.80 1.09 30.41
N GLY A 144 5.35 -0.15 30.17
CA GLY A 144 3.95 -0.46 29.92
C GLY A 144 3.50 -0.23 28.47
N VAL A 145 4.41 0.18 27.59
CA VAL A 145 4.13 0.29 26.14
C VAL A 145 4.43 -1.03 25.46
N ALA A 146 3.45 -1.56 24.75
CA ALA A 146 3.65 -2.76 23.94
C ALA A 146 4.44 -2.42 22.66
N GLU A 147 5.32 -3.32 22.21
CA GLU A 147 6.09 -3.17 20.97
C GLU A 147 5.19 -2.96 19.75
N SER A 148 4.00 -3.53 19.75
CA SER A 148 3.01 -3.31 18.70
C SER A 148 2.59 -1.84 18.53
N ASN A 149 2.91 -0.97 19.49
CA ASN A 149 2.62 0.47 19.44
C ASN A 149 3.74 1.30 18.80
N VAL A 150 4.91 0.69 18.56
CA VAL A 150 6.01 1.33 17.84
C VAL A 150 5.63 1.55 16.37
N TYR A 151 6.01 2.68 15.80
CA TYR A 151 5.71 3.00 14.40
C TYR A 151 6.80 3.90 13.78
N ILE A 152 6.92 3.89 12.46
CA ILE A 152 7.74 4.85 11.73
C ILE A 152 6.88 6.07 11.39
N ALA A 153 7.39 7.27 11.69
CA ALA A 153 6.77 8.53 11.34
C ALA A 153 7.63 9.31 10.35
N PRO A 154 7.04 9.93 9.32
CA PRO A 154 7.71 10.92 8.51
C PRO A 154 7.75 12.26 9.25
N TYR A 155 8.78 13.05 8.99
CA TYR A 155 8.93 14.41 9.49
C TYR A 155 8.93 15.41 8.34
N ASP A 156 8.18 16.47 8.49
CA ASP A 156 8.13 17.63 7.58
C ASP A 156 8.44 18.90 8.38
N GLU A 157 9.28 19.79 7.85
CA GLU A 157 9.71 20.99 8.56
C GLU A 157 8.54 21.95 8.87
N GLY A 158 7.51 21.97 8.04
CA GLY A 158 6.35 22.86 8.22
C GLY A 158 5.23 22.23 9.04
N ALA A 159 5.02 20.93 8.94
CA ALA A 159 3.92 20.19 9.55
C ALA A 159 4.34 19.37 10.78
N GLY A 160 5.64 19.16 11.00
CA GLY A 160 6.18 18.31 12.04
C GLY A 160 6.05 16.82 11.74
N TRP A 161 5.97 16.00 12.80
CA TRP A 161 5.85 14.55 12.67
C TRP A 161 4.46 14.14 12.18
N GLY A 162 4.43 13.41 11.07
CA GLY A 162 3.21 12.82 10.51
C GLY A 162 2.84 11.49 11.17
N LYS A 163 1.61 11.03 10.94
CA LYS A 163 1.19 9.67 11.26
C LYS A 163 0.98 8.91 9.97
N TRP A 164 1.69 7.80 9.81
CA TRP A 164 1.47 6.89 8.69
C TRP A 164 0.58 5.73 9.09
N SER A 165 -0.30 5.38 8.18
CA SER A 165 -1.35 4.39 8.44
C SER A 165 -0.86 2.95 8.35
N TYR A 166 0.24 2.69 7.63
CA TYR A 166 0.78 1.35 7.48
C TYR A 166 2.00 1.15 8.36
N LYS A 167 1.93 0.13 9.20
CA LYS A 167 3.09 -0.40 9.93
C LYS A 167 2.98 -1.92 10.06
N ASN A 168 4.11 -2.58 10.00
CA ASN A 168 4.27 -3.98 10.40
C ASN A 168 5.40 -4.04 11.41
N VAL A 169 5.11 -4.50 12.63
CA VAL A 169 6.08 -4.66 13.71
C VAL A 169 6.42 -6.13 13.83
N ASP A 170 7.69 -6.46 13.65
CA ASP A 170 8.28 -7.76 13.91
C ASP A 170 9.02 -7.65 15.25
N ALA A 171 8.33 -7.97 16.35
CA ALA A 171 8.87 -7.89 17.70
C ALA A 171 10.01 -8.89 17.94
N ASP A 172 9.98 -10.06 17.30
CA ASP A 172 11.04 -11.07 17.44
C ASP A 172 12.39 -10.56 16.90
N LYS A 173 12.36 -9.62 15.94
CA LYS A 173 13.54 -9.03 15.33
C LYS A 173 13.74 -7.56 15.71
N ASN A 174 12.88 -7.00 16.55
CA ASN A 174 12.90 -5.58 16.95
C ASN A 174 12.91 -4.64 15.74
N ARG A 175 12.00 -4.89 14.78
CA ARG A 175 11.92 -4.15 13.52
C ARG A 175 10.51 -3.64 13.27
N VAL A 176 10.44 -2.48 12.67
CA VAL A 176 9.21 -1.93 12.15
C VAL A 176 9.37 -1.58 10.69
N THR A 177 8.38 -1.94 9.88
CA THR A 177 8.35 -1.68 8.43
C THR A 177 7.19 -0.76 8.11
N THR A 178 7.43 0.21 7.25
CA THR A 178 6.40 1.09 6.68
C THR A 178 6.50 1.16 5.17
N GLN A 179 5.46 1.70 4.53
CA GLN A 179 5.45 2.00 3.11
C GLN A 179 5.66 3.49 2.90
N VAL A 180 6.54 3.85 1.97
CA VAL A 180 6.98 5.23 1.72
C VAL A 180 6.65 5.61 0.29
N SER A 181 5.93 6.72 0.09
CA SER A 181 5.62 7.31 -1.22
C SER A 181 6.50 8.52 -1.54
N SER A 182 6.93 9.26 -0.52
CA SER A 182 7.73 10.49 -0.66
C SER A 182 8.98 10.41 0.21
N PHE A 183 10.07 10.96 -0.29
CA PHE A 183 11.36 10.99 0.38
C PHE A 183 11.44 12.18 1.33
N GLY A 184 12.14 11.99 2.44
CA GLY A 184 12.29 12.95 3.51
C GLY A 184 12.85 12.27 4.76
N ARG A 185 12.54 12.81 5.93
CA ARG A 185 13.04 12.32 7.22
C ARG A 185 12.07 11.33 7.86
N PHE A 186 12.61 10.34 8.54
CA PHE A 186 11.85 9.27 9.21
C PHE A 186 12.50 8.89 10.53
N ALA A 187 11.68 8.57 11.52
CA ALA A 187 12.15 7.97 12.76
C ALA A 187 11.16 6.92 13.28
N VAL A 188 11.67 6.02 14.10
CA VAL A 188 10.83 5.13 14.89
C VAL A 188 10.36 5.89 16.10
N LEU A 189 9.05 5.90 16.36
CA LEU A 189 8.42 6.53 17.51
C LEU A 189 7.70 5.49 18.38
N ALA A 190 7.71 5.72 19.68
CA ALA A 190 6.91 5.02 20.66
C ALA A 190 6.10 6.00 21.51
N PRO A 191 4.85 5.73 21.91
CA PRO A 191 4.10 6.55 22.86
C PRO A 191 4.75 6.48 24.24
N LEU A 192 4.70 7.58 25.02
CA LEU A 192 5.23 7.62 26.39
C LEU A 192 4.30 6.98 27.43
N ALA A 193 3.03 6.86 27.13
CA ALA A 193 2.06 6.19 27.99
C ALA A 193 1.36 5.08 27.19
N PRO A 194 0.89 4.01 27.85
CA PRO A 194 -0.06 3.13 27.21
C PRO A 194 -1.16 4.02 26.64
N VAL A 195 -1.37 3.96 25.33
CA VAL A 195 -2.59 4.54 24.78
C VAL A 195 -3.70 3.91 25.59
N PRO A 196 -4.46 4.66 26.42
CA PRO A 196 -5.62 4.07 27.06
C PRO A 196 -6.35 3.44 25.89
N ALA A 197 -6.62 2.15 25.98
CA ALA A 197 -7.68 1.60 25.14
C ALA A 197 -8.82 2.57 25.42
N GLN A 198 -9.05 3.52 24.51
CA GLN A 198 -10.20 4.39 24.62
C GLN A 198 -11.32 3.38 24.74
N ALA A 199 -11.80 3.23 25.99
CA ALA A 199 -13.02 2.51 26.23
C ALA A 199 -13.98 3.25 25.30
N ALA A 200 -14.20 2.65 24.14
CA ALA A 200 -15.33 3.03 23.33
C ALA A 200 -16.46 3.07 24.35
N PRO A 201 -17.23 4.17 24.44
CA PRO A 201 -18.40 4.17 25.30
C PRO A 201 -19.07 2.85 24.96
N ALA A 202 -19.32 2.02 26.00
CA ALA A 202 -19.87 0.70 25.80
C ALA A 202 -21.22 0.90 25.11
N VAL A 203 -21.18 0.88 23.80
CA VAL A 203 -22.35 0.74 22.97
C VAL A 203 -22.77 -0.69 23.25
N PRO A 204 -23.98 -0.94 23.78
CA PRO A 204 -24.46 -2.29 24.01
C PRO A 204 -24.22 -3.05 22.71
N ALA A 205 -23.64 -4.25 22.85
CA ALA A 205 -23.40 -5.14 21.71
C ALA A 205 -24.74 -5.48 21.06
N SER A 206 -25.19 -4.56 20.22
CA SER A 206 -26.25 -4.78 19.28
C SER A 206 -25.63 -5.67 18.21
N SER A 207 -26.07 -6.88 18.15
CA SER A 207 -25.74 -7.87 17.14
C SER A 207 -26.19 -7.34 15.78
N SER A 208 -25.44 -6.40 15.21
CA SER A 208 -25.63 -6.01 13.82
C SER A 208 -25.23 -7.22 12.99
N LYS A 209 -26.21 -7.83 12.37
CA LYS A 209 -26.08 -8.92 11.42
C LYS A 209 -25.12 -8.42 10.33
N THR A 210 -23.90 -8.91 10.33
CA THR A 210 -22.88 -8.51 9.36
C THR A 210 -23.34 -8.99 7.99
N VAL A 211 -23.91 -8.08 7.20
CA VAL A 211 -24.35 -8.36 5.83
C VAL A 211 -23.09 -8.46 4.98
N SER A 212 -22.95 -9.51 4.17
CA SER A 212 -21.82 -9.60 3.24
C SER A 212 -21.95 -8.53 2.14
N LEU A 213 -20.81 -8.11 1.55
CA LEU A 213 -20.84 -7.12 0.44
C LEU A 213 -21.73 -7.60 -0.71
N LYS A 214 -21.71 -8.90 -1.01
CA LYS A 214 -22.55 -9.49 -2.06
C LYS A 214 -24.05 -9.36 -1.75
N GLU A 215 -24.46 -9.59 -0.52
CA GLU A 215 -25.85 -9.40 -0.10
C GLU A 215 -26.24 -7.93 -0.08
N ALA A 216 -25.33 -7.05 0.36
CA ALA A 216 -25.54 -5.61 0.36
C ALA A 216 -25.75 -5.06 -1.07
N LEU A 217 -24.98 -5.54 -2.03
CA LEU A 217 -25.11 -5.15 -3.46
C LEU A 217 -26.43 -5.58 -4.08
N SER A 218 -27.14 -6.56 -3.53
CA SER A 218 -28.40 -7.08 -4.07
C SER A 218 -29.64 -6.53 -3.38
N ASN A 219 -29.51 -5.74 -2.29
CA ASN A 219 -30.66 -5.29 -1.50
C ASN A 219 -31.21 -3.89 -1.88
N GLY A 220 -30.63 -3.24 -2.88
CA GLY A 220 -31.11 -1.97 -3.43
C GLY A 220 -30.88 -0.75 -2.53
N LYS A 221 -29.97 -0.84 -1.54
CA LYS A 221 -29.59 0.29 -0.69
C LYS A 221 -28.17 0.74 -1.01
N PRO A 222 -27.86 2.03 -0.82
CA PRO A 222 -26.48 2.50 -0.86
C PRO A 222 -25.58 1.73 0.11
N ILE A 223 -24.28 1.65 -0.20
CA ILE A 223 -23.32 0.89 0.59
C ILE A 223 -22.10 1.74 0.88
N LEU A 224 -21.64 1.74 2.11
CA LEU A 224 -20.31 2.12 2.52
C LEU A 224 -19.54 0.83 2.85
N ALA A 225 -18.67 0.40 1.93
CA ALA A 225 -17.82 -0.76 2.13
C ALA A 225 -16.43 -0.32 2.53
N GLU A 226 -15.90 -0.86 3.63
CA GLU A 226 -14.50 -0.72 4.01
C GLU A 226 -13.75 -2.00 3.70
N PHE A 227 -12.68 -1.88 2.97
CA PHE A 227 -11.69 -2.92 2.76
C PHE A 227 -10.54 -2.71 3.73
N GLY A 228 -10.44 -3.59 4.71
CA GLY A 228 -9.49 -3.48 5.80
C GLY A 228 -8.97 -4.85 6.26
N ALA A 229 -8.21 -4.83 7.34
CA ALA A 229 -7.75 -6.05 8.01
C ALA A 229 -7.79 -5.88 9.52
N SER A 230 -8.09 -6.95 10.23
CA SER A 230 -8.13 -6.99 11.70
C SER A 230 -6.76 -6.66 12.34
N THR A 231 -5.68 -6.86 11.60
CA THR A 231 -4.29 -6.52 12.01
C THR A 231 -3.87 -5.10 11.65
N CYS A 232 -4.63 -4.40 10.83
CA CYS A 232 -4.36 -3.05 10.36
C CYS A 232 -4.83 -2.01 11.38
N ILE A 233 -3.93 -1.17 11.88
CA ILE A 233 -4.26 -0.21 12.93
C ILE A 233 -5.22 0.88 12.46
N PRO A 234 -5.02 1.57 11.33
CA PRO A 234 -6.00 2.56 10.88
C PRO A 234 -7.35 1.94 10.51
N CYS A 235 -7.39 0.66 10.15
CA CYS A 235 -8.66 -0.05 9.98
C CYS A 235 -9.38 -0.22 11.33
N LYS A 236 -8.63 -0.48 12.41
CA LYS A 236 -9.19 -0.51 13.78
C LYS A 236 -9.73 0.84 14.22
N GLU A 237 -9.09 1.93 13.81
CA GLU A 237 -9.57 3.30 14.07
C GLU A 237 -10.83 3.63 13.25
N MET A 238 -10.96 3.08 12.04
CA MET A 238 -12.17 3.20 11.22
C MET A 238 -13.36 2.45 11.82
N LYS A 239 -13.13 1.32 12.47
CA LYS A 239 -14.19 0.44 12.97
C LYS A 239 -15.25 1.15 13.81
N PRO A 240 -14.91 1.92 14.88
CA PRO A 240 -15.92 2.64 15.67
C PRO A 240 -16.66 3.71 14.85
N ILE A 241 -16.01 4.32 13.86
CA ILE A 241 -16.66 5.27 12.95
C ILE A 241 -17.73 4.56 12.13
N LEU A 242 -17.40 3.40 11.56
CA LEU A 242 -18.29 2.59 10.75
C LEU A 242 -19.46 2.03 11.56
N GLU A 243 -19.20 1.53 12.77
CA GLU A 243 -20.23 1.06 13.69
C GLU A 243 -21.22 2.16 14.05
N ASN A 244 -20.74 3.37 14.34
CA ASN A 244 -21.58 4.54 14.57
C ASN A 244 -22.43 4.89 13.33
N LEU A 245 -21.84 4.87 12.14
CA LEU A 245 -22.56 5.14 10.91
C LEU A 245 -23.60 4.06 10.59
N ALA A 246 -23.31 2.79 10.89
CA ALA A 246 -24.25 1.68 10.73
C ALA A 246 -25.51 1.87 11.58
N VAL A 247 -25.38 2.39 12.80
CA VAL A 247 -26.50 2.72 13.68
C VAL A 247 -27.22 3.98 13.22
N GLU A 248 -26.48 5.06 12.92
CA GLU A 248 -27.05 6.36 12.54
C GLU A 248 -27.85 6.32 11.23
N TYR A 249 -27.39 5.48 10.29
CA TYR A 249 -28.02 5.31 8.98
C TYR A 249 -28.72 3.95 8.85
N GLU A 250 -29.17 3.36 9.96
CA GLU A 250 -29.90 2.10 9.95
C GLU A 250 -31.12 2.18 9.01
N GLY A 251 -31.27 1.18 8.17
CA GLY A 251 -32.34 1.12 7.18
C GLY A 251 -32.09 1.94 5.90
N LYS A 252 -31.15 2.90 5.90
CA LYS A 252 -30.86 3.79 4.77
C LYS A 252 -29.54 3.47 4.05
N LEU A 253 -28.54 2.97 4.77
CA LEU A 253 -27.20 2.67 4.27
C LEU A 253 -26.77 1.28 4.77
N ASN A 254 -26.16 0.49 3.91
CA ASN A 254 -25.43 -0.69 4.36
C ASN A 254 -23.99 -0.30 4.68
N VAL A 255 -23.53 -0.57 5.89
CA VAL A 255 -22.12 -0.44 6.24
C VAL A 255 -21.52 -1.84 6.30
N VAL A 256 -20.51 -2.11 5.46
CA VAL A 256 -19.91 -3.44 5.28
C VAL A 256 -18.42 -3.36 5.51
N ILE A 257 -17.87 -4.27 6.31
CA ILE A 257 -16.42 -4.44 6.48
C ILE A 257 -16.01 -5.70 5.73
N VAL A 258 -15.07 -5.55 4.81
CA VAL A 258 -14.48 -6.62 4.00
C VAL A 258 -13.08 -6.89 4.53
N GLU A 259 -12.86 -8.07 5.11
CA GLU A 259 -11.54 -8.53 5.56
C GLU A 259 -10.73 -8.96 4.32
N VAL A 260 -9.74 -8.15 3.92
CA VAL A 260 -9.05 -8.30 2.63
C VAL A 260 -8.29 -9.61 2.49
N TYR A 261 -7.81 -10.17 3.60
CA TYR A 261 -7.08 -11.44 3.59
C TYR A 261 -7.99 -12.66 3.49
N GLU A 262 -9.23 -12.55 3.96
CA GLU A 262 -10.23 -13.62 3.86
C GLU A 262 -10.99 -13.56 2.54
N GLN A 263 -11.13 -12.36 1.96
CA GLN A 263 -11.91 -12.09 0.75
C GLN A 263 -11.03 -11.58 -0.40
N MET A 264 -9.96 -12.30 -0.69
CA MET A 264 -8.95 -11.89 -1.68
C MET A 264 -9.51 -11.70 -3.10
N GLU A 265 -10.54 -12.44 -3.50
CA GLU A 265 -11.20 -12.27 -4.79
C GLU A 265 -11.88 -10.91 -4.91
N LEU A 266 -12.63 -10.50 -3.88
CA LEU A 266 -13.25 -9.17 -3.83
C LEU A 266 -12.18 -8.07 -3.78
N THR A 267 -11.13 -8.28 -3.00
CA THR A 267 -10.00 -7.36 -2.89
C THR A 267 -9.36 -7.09 -4.25
N ARG A 268 -9.15 -8.14 -5.04
CA ARG A 268 -8.61 -8.03 -6.41
C ARG A 268 -9.62 -7.41 -7.37
N TYR A 269 -10.89 -7.84 -7.30
CA TYR A 269 -11.95 -7.33 -8.17
C TYR A 269 -12.11 -5.82 -8.04
N TYR A 270 -12.14 -5.30 -6.79
CA TYR A 270 -12.21 -3.85 -6.53
C TYR A 270 -10.86 -3.15 -6.60
N LYS A 271 -9.78 -3.84 -7.00
CA LYS A 271 -8.42 -3.28 -7.16
C LYS A 271 -7.95 -2.56 -5.91
N ILE A 272 -8.14 -3.19 -4.75
CA ILE A 272 -7.69 -2.64 -3.46
C ILE A 272 -6.17 -2.84 -3.36
N MET A 273 -5.44 -1.75 -3.42
CA MET A 273 -3.98 -1.73 -3.36
C MET A 273 -3.45 -1.32 -1.99
N THR A 274 -4.27 -0.66 -1.20
CA THR A 274 -3.92 -0.10 0.11
C THR A 274 -5.11 -0.24 1.05
N ILE A 275 -4.88 -0.47 2.35
CA ILE A 275 -5.91 -0.52 3.40
C ILE A 275 -5.61 0.51 4.50
N PRO A 276 -6.66 1.09 5.12
CA PRO A 276 -8.06 0.94 4.76
C PRO A 276 -8.40 1.65 3.44
N THR A 277 -9.30 1.08 2.66
CA THR A 277 -9.93 1.75 1.51
C THR A 277 -11.43 1.66 1.67
N GLN A 278 -12.11 2.80 1.63
CA GLN A 278 -13.57 2.86 1.68
C GLN A 278 -14.11 3.12 0.27
N ILE A 279 -15.14 2.37 -0.10
CA ILE A 279 -15.88 2.56 -1.36
C ILE A 279 -17.34 2.82 -1.03
N VAL A 280 -17.89 3.87 -1.60
CA VAL A 280 -19.32 4.16 -1.52
C VAL A 280 -19.97 3.77 -2.83
N PHE A 281 -21.00 2.93 -2.74
CA PHE A 281 -21.82 2.51 -3.87
C PHE A 281 -23.22 3.12 -3.76
N ASP A 282 -23.81 3.40 -4.92
CA ASP A 282 -25.23 3.75 -4.98
C ASP A 282 -26.15 2.51 -4.77
N SER A 283 -27.45 2.72 -4.79
CA SER A 283 -28.45 1.67 -4.66
C SER A 283 -28.45 0.63 -5.79
N ASN A 284 -27.78 0.89 -6.90
CA ASN A 284 -27.62 -0.02 -8.04
C ASN A 284 -26.27 -0.77 -7.98
N GLY A 285 -25.47 -0.56 -6.93
CA GLY A 285 -24.16 -1.19 -6.77
C GLY A 285 -23.05 -0.54 -7.62
N LYS A 286 -23.29 0.65 -8.18
CA LYS A 286 -22.26 1.41 -8.90
C LYS A 286 -21.37 2.16 -7.91
N GLU A 287 -20.06 2.02 -8.04
CA GLU A 287 -19.09 2.81 -7.28
C GLU A 287 -19.24 4.31 -7.61
N ILE A 288 -19.47 5.12 -6.58
CA ILE A 288 -19.63 6.57 -6.70
C ILE A 288 -18.35 7.30 -6.28
N THR A 289 -17.72 6.83 -5.22
CA THR A 289 -16.48 7.43 -4.72
C THR A 289 -15.67 6.41 -3.94
N ARG A 290 -14.38 6.69 -3.85
CA ARG A 290 -13.42 5.88 -3.11
C ARG A 290 -12.51 6.80 -2.30
N HIS A 291 -12.20 6.37 -1.07
CA HIS A 291 -11.25 7.04 -0.20
C HIS A 291 -10.19 6.03 0.28
N ILE A 292 -8.93 6.45 0.30
CA ILE A 292 -7.80 5.64 0.75
C ILE A 292 -7.26 6.24 2.06
N GLY A 293 -7.10 5.40 3.06
CA GLY A 293 -6.65 5.79 4.39
C GLY A 293 -7.78 6.03 5.39
N LEU A 294 -7.46 6.65 6.52
CA LEU A 294 -8.44 7.00 7.55
C LEU A 294 -9.40 8.07 7.03
N TRP A 295 -10.71 7.81 7.07
CA TRP A 295 -11.73 8.74 6.62
C TRP A 295 -12.54 9.28 7.80
N PRO A 296 -12.36 10.56 8.19
CA PRO A 296 -13.08 11.14 9.32
C PRO A 296 -14.59 11.11 9.11
N LYS A 297 -15.35 10.77 10.18
CA LYS A 297 -16.81 10.65 10.15
C LYS A 297 -17.50 11.86 9.49
N ALA A 298 -17.08 13.09 9.83
CA ALA A 298 -17.67 14.30 9.28
C ALA A 298 -17.55 14.38 7.74
N GLN A 299 -16.46 13.89 7.17
CA GLN A 299 -16.26 13.85 5.72
C GLN A 299 -17.12 12.77 5.07
N ILE A 300 -17.23 11.59 5.70
CA ILE A 300 -18.13 10.52 5.22
C ILE A 300 -19.56 11.04 5.18
N VAL A 301 -20.05 11.64 6.28
CA VAL A 301 -21.40 12.22 6.36
C VAL A 301 -21.62 13.27 5.28
N THR A 302 -20.62 14.14 5.05
CA THR A 302 -20.71 15.13 3.96
C THR A 302 -20.86 14.48 2.59
N GLN A 303 -20.16 13.37 2.36
CA GLN A 303 -20.25 12.62 1.10
C GLN A 303 -21.61 11.92 0.95
N LEU A 304 -22.11 11.30 2.03
CA LEU A 304 -23.43 10.66 2.04
C LEU A 304 -24.54 11.66 1.75
N LYS A 305 -24.50 12.86 2.35
CA LYS A 305 -25.46 13.94 2.08
C LYS A 305 -25.46 14.39 0.63
N LYS A 306 -24.28 14.49 -0.02
CA LYS A 306 -24.20 14.79 -1.47
C LYS A 306 -24.88 13.75 -2.34
N MET A 307 -25.05 12.53 -1.83
CA MET A 307 -25.75 11.44 -2.50
C MET A 307 -27.23 11.35 -2.12
N GLY A 308 -27.75 12.30 -1.31
CA GLY A 308 -29.13 12.31 -0.83
C GLY A 308 -29.42 11.29 0.27
N ILE A 309 -28.39 10.79 0.95
CA ILE A 309 -28.51 9.87 2.10
C ILE A 309 -28.45 10.73 3.37
N GLU A 310 -29.60 10.93 4.01
CA GLU A 310 -29.76 11.72 5.23
C GLU A 310 -30.20 10.88 6.44
#